data_e5d3325f2e317d85e74aae5a10d9f400
#
_entry.id   e5d3325f2e317d85e74aae5a10d9f400
#
_cell.length_a   1.000
_cell.length_b   1.000
_cell.length_c   1.000
_cell.angle_alpha   90.00
_cell.angle_beta   90.00
_cell.angle_gamma   90.00
#
_symmetry.space_group_name_H-M   'P 1'
#
loop_
_entity.id
_entity.type
_entity.pdbx_description
1 polymer ?
#
loop_
_entity_poly.entity_id
_entity_poly.type
_entity_poly.pdbx_seq_one_letter_code
_entity_poly.pdbx_strand_id
1 'polypeptide(L)'
;MEILYIVLAIIMLLIVFTIVYNIWDNRRVSITRITRSIGTKDGSKEDKEISICHISDLHDCNDYGKDQKIIDIIRKNNPDIVLCTGDFMDFYKNKLDFSISFMKRLAEVVPGNRIYYIVGNHEARMKMCSSKEKNEMIAKFWEEIQNLGIHYLKDEKDEIEVNGLKLRIMGFKDFQEHYPNFIQKGTKYEHLIGNDTRPLPVIIMSKDRYTELNTVILNESMKAIENPEDENITLLLAHRAEYVDAYGELRKYWFCIYRTCTWWTI
;
A
#
# COMPACT_ATOMS: atom_id res chain seq x y z
N MET A 1 30.85 41.12 -22.66
CA MET A 1 29.39 41.22 -22.54
C MET A 1 28.73 40.09 -23.34
N GLU A 2 29.03 39.87 -24.59
CA GLU A 2 28.41 38.85 -25.46
C GLU A 2 28.52 37.42 -24.92
N ILE A 3 29.70 37.01 -24.42
CA ILE A 3 29.91 35.70 -23.83
C ILE A 3 29.00 35.47 -22.62
N LEU A 4 28.77 36.51 -21.79
CA LEU A 4 27.88 36.44 -20.64
C LEU A 4 26.41 36.19 -21.07
N TYR A 5 25.97 36.89 -22.12
CA TYR A 5 24.62 36.68 -22.65
C TYR A 5 24.43 35.28 -23.25
N ILE A 6 25.45 34.75 -23.91
CA ILE A 6 25.43 33.38 -24.45
C ILE A 6 25.34 32.38 -23.30
N VAL A 7 26.14 32.54 -22.27
CA VAL A 7 26.13 31.64 -21.09
C VAL A 7 24.75 31.69 -20.39
N LEU A 8 24.20 32.90 -20.19
CA LEU A 8 22.87 33.03 -19.58
C LEU A 8 21.77 32.41 -20.46
N ALA A 9 21.84 32.56 -21.76
CA ALA A 9 20.90 31.93 -22.67
C ALA A 9 20.97 30.39 -22.61
N ILE A 10 22.15 29.82 -22.56
CA ILE A 10 22.36 28.36 -22.39
C ILE A 10 21.77 27.87 -21.08
N ILE A 11 22.03 28.58 -19.96
CA ILE A 11 21.51 28.24 -18.65
C ILE A 11 19.96 28.26 -18.68
N MET A 12 19.37 29.33 -19.24
CA MET A 12 17.93 29.45 -19.37
C MET A 12 17.34 28.29 -20.19
N LEU A 13 17.98 27.90 -21.28
CA LEU A 13 17.56 26.81 -22.14
C LEU A 13 17.60 25.45 -21.41
N LEU A 14 18.65 25.21 -20.60
CA LEU A 14 18.75 24.02 -19.76
C LEU A 14 17.67 23.99 -18.68
N ILE A 15 17.36 25.12 -18.07
CA ILE A 15 16.27 25.22 -17.07
C ILE A 15 14.93 24.90 -17.75
N VAL A 16 14.62 25.51 -18.89
CA VAL A 16 13.38 25.24 -19.63
C VAL A 16 13.30 23.77 -20.03
N PHE A 17 14.38 23.20 -20.55
CA PHE A 17 14.45 21.79 -20.91
C PHE A 17 14.17 20.89 -19.69
N THR A 18 14.81 21.18 -18.56
CA THR A 18 14.61 20.41 -17.32
C THR A 18 13.15 20.48 -16.85
N ILE A 19 12.52 21.67 -16.90
CA ILE A 19 11.12 21.83 -16.54
C ILE A 19 10.21 21.03 -17.48
N VAL A 20 10.42 21.16 -18.80
CA VAL A 20 9.61 20.45 -19.79
C VAL A 20 9.79 18.93 -19.66
N TYR A 21 11.04 18.47 -19.46
CA TYR A 21 11.34 17.06 -19.22
C TYR A 21 10.63 16.53 -17.97
N ASN A 22 10.71 17.25 -16.84
CA ASN A 22 10.01 16.86 -15.61
C ASN A 22 8.49 16.80 -15.78
N ILE A 23 7.89 17.78 -16.47
CA ILE A 23 6.45 17.77 -16.78
C ILE A 23 6.09 16.56 -17.64
N TRP A 24 6.90 16.24 -18.64
CA TRP A 24 6.67 15.11 -19.53
C TRP A 24 6.83 13.77 -18.78
N ASP A 25 7.89 13.62 -18.00
CA ASP A 25 8.14 12.40 -17.22
C ASP A 25 7.08 12.17 -16.15
N ASN A 26 6.66 13.24 -15.47
CA ASN A 26 5.55 13.17 -14.51
C ASN A 26 4.20 12.75 -15.12
N ARG A 27 4.03 12.83 -16.44
CA ARG A 27 2.82 12.36 -17.15
C ARG A 27 2.87 10.88 -17.53
N ARG A 28 4.01 10.23 -17.34
CA ARG A 28 4.17 8.83 -17.70
C ARG A 28 3.67 7.93 -16.58
N VAL A 29 3.04 6.83 -16.98
CA VAL A 29 2.79 5.68 -16.12
C VAL A 29 3.65 4.55 -16.65
N SER A 30 4.51 4.01 -15.81
CA SER A 30 5.35 2.86 -16.15
C SER A 30 4.80 1.61 -15.48
N ILE A 31 4.98 0.48 -16.13
CA ILE A 31 4.62 -0.84 -15.59
C ILE A 31 5.92 -1.58 -15.34
N THR A 32 6.11 -2.02 -14.10
CA THR A 32 7.17 -2.99 -13.78
C THR A 32 6.54 -4.37 -13.75
N ARG A 33 7.07 -5.32 -14.53
CA ARG A 33 6.60 -6.70 -14.54
C ARG A 33 7.63 -7.58 -13.84
N ILE A 34 7.15 -8.40 -12.91
CA ILE A 34 7.97 -9.37 -12.18
C ILE A 34 7.28 -10.73 -12.34
N THR A 35 8.00 -11.69 -12.87
CA THR A 35 7.54 -13.08 -12.97
C THR A 35 8.30 -13.92 -11.96
N ARG A 36 7.58 -14.76 -11.22
CA ARG A 36 8.15 -15.72 -10.28
C ARG A 36 7.53 -17.08 -10.52
N SER A 37 8.36 -18.10 -10.55
CA SER A 37 7.91 -19.50 -10.61
C SER A 37 8.05 -20.13 -9.24
N ILE A 38 7.01 -20.84 -8.83
CA ILE A 38 6.95 -21.57 -7.56
C ILE A 38 6.79 -23.04 -7.90
N GLY A 39 7.68 -23.88 -7.38
CA GLY A 39 7.51 -25.32 -7.44
C GLY A 39 6.46 -25.76 -6.44
N THR A 40 5.39 -26.42 -6.90
CA THR A 40 4.43 -27.06 -6.00
C THR A 40 4.88 -28.47 -5.63
N LYS A 41 4.61 -28.89 -4.40
CA LYS A 41 4.98 -30.24 -3.93
C LYS A 41 4.04 -31.34 -4.46
N ASP A 42 2.91 -30.97 -5.02
CA ASP A 42 1.88 -31.91 -5.46
C ASP A 42 2.25 -32.70 -6.73
N GLY A 43 3.40 -32.39 -7.33
CA GLY A 43 3.86 -33.07 -8.54
C GLY A 43 2.99 -32.86 -9.78
N SER A 44 2.04 -31.90 -9.74
CA SER A 44 1.25 -31.53 -10.91
C SER A 44 2.17 -30.98 -11.98
N LYS A 45 2.04 -31.49 -13.20
CA LYS A 45 2.82 -31.05 -14.37
C LYS A 45 2.15 -29.88 -15.11
N GLU A 46 1.03 -29.40 -14.60
CA GLU A 46 0.31 -28.27 -15.20
C GLU A 46 0.85 -26.96 -14.63
N ASP A 47 1.42 -26.16 -15.50
CA ASP A 47 1.79 -24.78 -15.17
C ASP A 47 0.51 -23.96 -14.97
N LYS A 48 0.29 -23.49 -13.75
CA LYS A 48 -0.79 -22.58 -13.42
C LYS A 48 -0.23 -21.17 -13.22
N GLU A 49 -0.89 -20.19 -13.79
CA GLU A 49 -0.45 -18.80 -13.76
C GLU A 49 -1.51 -17.91 -13.12
N ILE A 50 -1.07 -16.98 -12.29
CA ILE A 50 -1.91 -15.92 -11.72
C ILE A 50 -1.24 -14.58 -12.00
N SER A 51 -2.03 -13.67 -12.56
CA SER A 51 -1.62 -12.29 -12.77
C SER A 51 -2.12 -11.37 -11.65
N ILE A 52 -1.21 -10.68 -10.99
CA ILE A 52 -1.49 -9.79 -9.87
C ILE A 52 -1.11 -8.37 -10.24
N CYS A 53 -2.05 -7.43 -10.10
CA CYS A 53 -1.77 -6.01 -10.19
C CYS A 53 -1.58 -5.44 -8.79
N HIS A 54 -0.49 -4.73 -8.56
CA HIS A 54 -0.24 -4.02 -7.31
C HIS A 54 -0.27 -2.50 -7.51
N ILE A 55 -1.02 -1.80 -6.67
CA ILE A 55 -1.18 -0.35 -6.68
C ILE A 55 -0.95 0.18 -5.27
N SER A 56 -0.19 1.27 -5.15
CA SER A 56 0.08 1.94 -3.88
C SER A 56 0.31 3.44 -4.09
N ASP A 57 0.18 4.23 -3.03
CA ASP A 57 0.64 5.61 -2.94
C ASP A 57 0.08 6.55 -4.03
N LEU A 58 -1.21 6.52 -4.27
CA LEU A 58 -1.86 7.44 -5.22
C LEU A 58 -1.94 8.87 -4.70
N HIS A 59 -2.05 9.08 -3.38
CA HIS A 59 -2.03 10.37 -2.70
C HIS A 59 -2.97 11.42 -3.31
N ASP A 60 -4.18 11.05 -3.69
CA ASP A 60 -5.13 11.93 -4.37
C ASP A 60 -4.52 12.63 -5.60
N CYS A 61 -3.60 11.96 -6.29
CA CYS A 61 -2.87 12.51 -7.42
C CYS A 61 -3.66 12.34 -8.71
N ASN A 62 -4.45 13.35 -9.03
CA ASN A 62 -5.17 13.43 -10.33
C ASN A 62 -4.36 14.19 -11.39
N ASP A 63 -3.04 14.23 -11.27
CA ASP A 63 -2.22 14.99 -12.17
C ASP A 63 -2.20 14.35 -13.56
N TYR A 64 -2.63 15.12 -14.56
CA TYR A 64 -2.52 14.76 -15.98
C TYR A 64 -3.26 13.49 -16.42
N GLY A 65 -4.33 13.09 -15.73
CA GLY A 65 -5.13 11.90 -16.09
C GLY A 65 -4.36 10.58 -15.93
N LYS A 66 -3.42 10.52 -15.00
CA LYS A 66 -2.70 9.28 -14.67
C LYS A 66 -3.62 8.20 -14.17
N ASP A 67 -4.61 8.58 -13.37
CA ASP A 67 -5.65 7.70 -12.85
C ASP A 67 -6.37 6.94 -13.98
N GLN A 68 -6.77 7.65 -15.04
CA GLN A 68 -7.41 7.02 -16.18
C GLN A 68 -6.44 6.07 -16.92
N LYS A 69 -5.18 6.48 -17.07
CA LYS A 69 -4.16 5.62 -17.70
C LYS A 69 -3.92 4.34 -16.88
N ILE A 70 -3.92 4.44 -15.56
CA ILE A 70 -3.78 3.26 -14.68
C ILE A 70 -4.98 2.33 -14.90
N ILE A 71 -6.20 2.83 -14.89
CA ILE A 71 -7.41 2.04 -15.14
C ILE A 71 -7.37 1.38 -16.54
N ASP A 72 -6.95 2.12 -17.57
CA ASP A 72 -6.84 1.58 -18.94
C ASP A 72 -5.77 0.48 -19.04
N ILE A 73 -4.67 0.63 -18.32
CA ILE A 73 -3.61 -0.38 -18.22
C ILE A 73 -4.16 -1.64 -17.53
N ILE A 74 -4.88 -1.49 -16.43
CA ILE A 74 -5.49 -2.60 -15.69
C ILE A 74 -6.50 -3.31 -16.58
N ARG A 75 -7.40 -2.58 -17.23
CA ARG A 75 -8.38 -3.12 -18.19
C ARG A 75 -7.71 -3.93 -19.30
N LYS A 76 -6.63 -3.39 -19.89
CA LYS A 76 -5.90 -4.04 -20.99
C LYS A 76 -5.21 -5.33 -20.53
N ASN A 77 -4.68 -5.37 -19.32
CA ASN A 77 -3.91 -6.52 -18.82
C ASN A 77 -4.79 -7.54 -18.09
N ASN A 78 -6.02 -7.16 -17.71
CA ASN A 78 -7.04 -8.02 -17.09
C ASN A 78 -6.46 -8.91 -15.96
N PRO A 79 -5.93 -8.33 -14.87
CA PRO A 79 -5.33 -9.11 -13.81
C PRO A 79 -6.37 -9.99 -13.09
N ASP A 80 -5.92 -11.13 -12.58
CA ASP A 80 -6.78 -12.02 -11.80
C ASP A 80 -7.10 -11.43 -10.43
N ILE A 81 -6.16 -10.68 -9.84
CA ILE A 81 -6.29 -10.03 -8.52
C ILE A 81 -5.66 -8.64 -8.58
N VAL A 82 -6.24 -7.69 -7.84
CA VAL A 82 -5.66 -6.37 -7.58
C VAL A 82 -5.39 -6.19 -6.10
N LEU A 83 -4.18 -5.80 -5.76
CA LEU A 83 -3.72 -5.56 -4.41
C LEU A 83 -3.42 -4.07 -4.23
N CYS A 84 -4.13 -3.42 -3.31
CA CYS A 84 -4.01 -2.01 -2.99
C CYS A 84 -3.37 -1.86 -1.61
N THR A 85 -2.14 -1.38 -1.55
CA THR A 85 -1.39 -1.31 -0.28
C THR A 85 -1.36 0.08 0.35
N GLY A 86 -2.45 0.83 0.24
CA GLY A 86 -2.68 2.06 0.99
C GLY A 86 -2.12 3.33 0.37
N ASP A 87 -2.27 4.41 1.10
CA ASP A 87 -1.94 5.79 0.73
C ASP A 87 -2.62 6.23 -0.59
N PHE A 88 -3.87 5.83 -0.78
CA PHE A 88 -4.69 6.34 -1.88
C PHE A 88 -5.16 7.75 -1.59
N MET A 89 -5.40 8.07 -0.32
CA MET A 89 -5.73 9.40 0.17
C MET A 89 -4.47 10.11 0.68
N ASP A 90 -4.48 11.43 0.60
CA ASP A 90 -3.43 12.26 1.18
C ASP A 90 -3.94 12.95 2.45
N PHE A 91 -3.27 12.69 3.59
CA PHE A 91 -3.61 13.29 4.87
C PHE A 91 -3.63 14.83 4.83
N TYR A 92 -2.79 15.44 4.00
CA TYR A 92 -2.67 16.90 3.90
C TYR A 92 -3.66 17.53 2.93
N LYS A 93 -4.33 16.73 2.10
CA LYS A 93 -5.36 17.18 1.16
C LYS A 93 -6.73 16.80 1.71
N ASN A 94 -7.67 17.73 1.64
CA ASN A 94 -9.07 17.45 1.98
C ASN A 94 -9.84 17.07 0.70
N LYS A 95 -9.38 16.03 0.01
CA LYS A 95 -9.96 15.55 -1.25
C LYS A 95 -10.27 14.07 -1.15
N LEU A 96 -11.53 13.73 -1.07
CA LEU A 96 -12.00 12.35 -1.03
C LEU A 96 -12.44 11.84 -2.41
N ASP A 97 -12.93 12.77 -3.24
CA ASP A 97 -13.63 12.42 -4.49
C ASP A 97 -12.74 11.68 -5.48
N PHE A 98 -11.43 11.98 -5.49
CA PHE A 98 -10.49 11.29 -6.36
C PHE A 98 -10.38 9.80 -5.99
N SER A 99 -10.08 9.50 -4.73
CA SER A 99 -9.86 8.14 -4.27
C SER A 99 -11.11 7.29 -4.42
N ILE A 100 -12.30 7.81 -4.09
CA ILE A 100 -13.57 7.13 -4.31
C ILE A 100 -13.83 6.90 -5.81
N SER A 101 -13.64 7.93 -6.64
CA SER A 101 -13.84 7.82 -8.09
C SER A 101 -12.88 6.78 -8.70
N PHE A 102 -11.64 6.74 -8.25
CA PHE A 102 -10.67 5.75 -8.70
C PHE A 102 -11.13 4.34 -8.34
N MET A 103 -11.54 4.09 -7.09
CA MET A 103 -11.98 2.78 -6.65
C MET A 103 -13.25 2.31 -7.37
N LYS A 104 -14.19 3.21 -7.65
CA LYS A 104 -15.38 2.90 -8.46
C LYS A 104 -15.00 2.44 -9.86
N ARG A 105 -14.15 3.20 -10.55
CA ARG A 105 -13.67 2.83 -11.90
C ARG A 105 -12.82 1.54 -11.89
N LEU A 106 -12.06 1.31 -10.83
CA LEU A 106 -11.35 0.06 -10.66
C LEU A 106 -12.30 -1.13 -10.54
N ALA A 107 -13.36 -0.99 -9.75
CA ALA A 107 -14.38 -2.02 -9.57
C ALA A 107 -15.24 -2.28 -10.84
N GLU A 108 -15.31 -1.31 -11.77
CA GLU A 108 -15.90 -1.51 -13.11
C GLU A 108 -15.03 -2.39 -14.03
N VAL A 109 -13.73 -2.48 -13.73
CA VAL A 109 -12.76 -3.22 -14.56
C VAL A 109 -12.42 -4.58 -13.96
N VAL A 110 -12.32 -4.64 -12.64
CA VAL A 110 -12.01 -5.86 -11.88
C VAL A 110 -13.10 -6.06 -10.83
N PRO A 111 -13.74 -7.23 -10.75
CA PRO A 111 -14.75 -7.49 -9.73
C PRO A 111 -14.25 -7.18 -8.32
N GLY A 112 -15.08 -6.52 -7.51
CA GLY A 112 -14.69 -6.07 -6.17
C GLY A 112 -14.14 -7.19 -5.28
N ASN A 113 -14.71 -8.38 -5.36
CA ASN A 113 -14.26 -9.58 -4.65
C ASN A 113 -12.89 -10.13 -5.12
N ARG A 114 -12.23 -9.48 -6.05
CA ARG A 114 -10.84 -9.72 -6.47
C ARG A 114 -9.93 -8.55 -6.20
N ILE A 115 -10.40 -7.55 -5.47
CA ILE A 115 -9.65 -6.37 -5.07
C ILE A 115 -9.45 -6.42 -3.56
N TYR A 116 -8.21 -6.37 -3.12
CA TYR A 116 -7.80 -6.36 -1.71
C TYR A 116 -7.16 -5.03 -1.36
N TYR A 117 -7.57 -4.47 -0.24
CA TYR A 117 -7.09 -3.18 0.23
C TYR A 117 -6.57 -3.29 1.67
N ILE A 118 -5.44 -2.66 1.92
CA ILE A 118 -4.94 -2.33 3.26
C ILE A 118 -4.71 -0.83 3.39
N VAL A 119 -4.75 -0.32 4.60
CA VAL A 119 -4.45 1.10 4.87
C VAL A 119 -2.96 1.39 4.75
N GLY A 120 -2.66 2.60 4.26
CA GLY A 120 -1.37 3.22 4.42
C GLY A 120 -1.30 4.16 5.62
N ASN A 121 -0.19 4.83 5.77
CA ASN A 121 0.01 5.73 6.90
C ASN A 121 -0.81 7.02 6.81
N HIS A 122 -1.20 7.47 5.63
CA HIS A 122 -2.04 8.64 5.46
C HIS A 122 -3.47 8.36 5.93
N GLU A 123 -4.08 7.25 5.51
CA GLU A 123 -5.39 6.82 5.97
C GLU A 123 -5.40 6.54 7.49
N ALA A 124 -4.39 5.85 8.00
CA ALA A 124 -4.26 5.59 9.44
C ALA A 124 -4.21 6.91 10.24
N ARG A 125 -3.44 7.88 9.77
CA ARG A 125 -3.36 9.20 10.40
C ARG A 125 -4.67 9.97 10.34
N MET A 126 -5.43 9.88 9.24
CA MET A 126 -6.76 10.49 9.13
C MET A 126 -7.72 9.94 10.18
N LYS A 127 -7.69 8.62 10.39
CA LYS A 127 -8.53 7.94 11.39
C LYS A 127 -8.16 8.31 12.83
N MET A 128 -6.88 8.54 13.10
CA MET A 128 -6.37 8.77 14.45
C MET A 128 -6.28 10.24 14.87
N CYS A 129 -6.41 11.17 13.92
CA CYS A 129 -6.35 12.59 14.25
C CYS A 129 -7.64 13.07 14.92
N SER A 130 -7.56 14.20 15.63
CA SER A 130 -8.71 14.82 16.30
C SER A 130 -9.67 15.56 15.37
N SER A 131 -9.37 15.63 14.08
CA SER A 131 -10.21 16.29 13.09
C SER A 131 -11.44 15.46 12.75
N LYS A 132 -12.61 15.96 13.15
CA LYS A 132 -13.90 15.33 12.83
C LYS A 132 -14.09 15.20 11.31
N GLU A 133 -13.73 16.23 10.54
CA GLU A 133 -13.80 16.22 9.08
C GLU A 133 -13.02 15.05 8.46
N LYS A 134 -11.76 14.84 8.89
CA LYS A 134 -10.93 13.75 8.38
C LYS A 134 -11.47 12.38 8.78
N ASN A 135 -11.99 12.25 10.00
CA ASN A 135 -12.62 11.01 10.45
C ASN A 135 -13.89 10.69 9.62
N GLU A 136 -14.69 11.70 9.28
CA GLU A 136 -15.86 11.52 8.40
C GLU A 136 -15.44 11.16 6.96
N MET A 137 -14.41 11.79 6.44
CA MET A 137 -13.86 11.46 5.11
C MET A 137 -13.41 10.00 5.04
N ILE A 138 -12.62 9.55 5.99
CA ILE A 138 -12.12 8.18 5.99
C ILE A 138 -13.25 7.15 6.20
N ALA A 139 -14.23 7.46 7.05
CA ALA A 139 -15.41 6.61 7.26
C ALA A 139 -16.21 6.46 5.95
N LYS A 140 -16.44 7.55 5.23
CA LYS A 140 -17.11 7.53 3.92
C LYS A 140 -16.33 6.71 2.90
N PHE A 141 -15.00 6.81 2.89
CA PHE A 141 -14.17 6.01 1.99
C PHE A 141 -14.33 4.51 2.27
N TRP A 142 -14.34 4.10 3.54
CA TRP A 142 -14.55 2.69 3.91
C TRP A 142 -15.93 2.18 3.53
N GLU A 143 -16.96 2.97 3.73
CA GLU A 143 -18.31 2.64 3.32
C GLU A 143 -18.39 2.39 1.79
N GLU A 144 -17.79 3.28 1.00
CA GLU A 144 -17.75 3.13 -0.46
C GLU A 144 -16.97 1.87 -0.89
N ILE A 145 -15.82 1.58 -0.29
CA ILE A 145 -15.05 0.36 -0.57
C ILE A 145 -15.87 -0.90 -0.28
N GLN A 146 -16.55 -0.94 0.86
CA GLN A 146 -17.42 -2.06 1.24
C GLN A 146 -18.59 -2.24 0.27
N ASN A 147 -19.23 -1.14 -0.13
CA ASN A 147 -20.32 -1.16 -1.11
C ASN A 147 -19.89 -1.68 -2.49
N LEU A 148 -18.62 -1.52 -2.85
CA LEU A 148 -18.02 -2.06 -4.07
C LEU A 148 -17.64 -3.55 -3.95
N GLY A 149 -17.82 -4.17 -2.79
CA GLY A 149 -17.42 -5.55 -2.52
C GLY A 149 -15.93 -5.78 -2.41
N ILE A 150 -15.15 -4.72 -2.16
CA ILE A 150 -13.69 -4.78 -2.04
C ILE A 150 -13.32 -5.28 -0.64
N HIS A 151 -12.37 -6.24 -0.59
CA HIS A 151 -11.89 -6.79 0.67
C HIS A 151 -10.94 -5.82 1.36
N TYR A 152 -11.38 -5.26 2.48
CA TYR A 152 -10.52 -4.43 3.33
C TYR A 152 -9.97 -5.27 4.49
N LEU A 153 -8.67 -5.57 4.46
CA LEU A 153 -8.00 -6.40 5.46
C LEU A 153 -7.40 -5.55 6.60
N LYS A 154 -7.71 -5.93 7.84
CA LYS A 154 -7.33 -5.22 9.07
C LYS A 154 -6.74 -6.18 10.09
N ASP A 155 -5.50 -6.63 9.90
CA ASP A 155 -4.90 -7.77 10.58
C ASP A 155 -5.73 -9.04 10.37
N GLU A 156 -6.13 -9.24 9.13
CA GLU A 156 -7.04 -10.29 8.71
C GLU A 156 -6.43 -11.04 7.53
N LYS A 157 -6.94 -12.22 7.30
CA LYS A 157 -6.64 -13.04 6.13
C LYS A 157 -7.91 -13.39 5.38
N ASP A 158 -7.77 -13.59 4.09
CA ASP A 158 -8.78 -14.16 3.23
C ASP A 158 -8.19 -15.26 2.36
N GLU A 159 -9.02 -16.17 1.89
CA GLU A 159 -8.60 -17.28 1.04
C GLU A 159 -9.43 -17.24 -0.26
N ILE A 160 -8.73 -17.23 -1.38
CA ILE A 160 -9.35 -17.21 -2.70
C ILE A 160 -8.76 -18.31 -3.58
N GLU A 161 -9.59 -18.93 -4.42
CA GLU A 161 -9.13 -19.81 -5.46
C GLU A 161 -9.19 -19.11 -6.81
N VAL A 162 -8.05 -19.07 -7.50
CA VAL A 162 -7.89 -18.45 -8.81
C VAL A 162 -7.13 -19.41 -9.72
N ASN A 163 -7.69 -19.69 -10.88
CA ASN A 163 -7.09 -20.60 -11.88
C ASN A 163 -6.69 -21.97 -11.27
N GLY A 164 -7.47 -22.44 -10.28
CA GLY A 164 -7.20 -23.69 -9.56
C GLY A 164 -6.01 -23.62 -8.58
N LEU A 165 -5.53 -22.41 -8.25
CA LEU A 165 -4.55 -22.18 -7.20
C LEU A 165 -5.22 -21.56 -5.98
N LYS A 166 -4.94 -22.11 -4.81
CA LYS A 166 -5.42 -21.57 -3.54
C LYS A 166 -4.41 -20.55 -3.02
N LEU A 167 -4.87 -19.32 -2.86
CA LEU A 167 -4.11 -18.22 -2.32
C LEU A 167 -4.67 -17.82 -0.96
N ARG A 168 -3.76 -17.50 -0.06
CA ARG A 168 -4.08 -16.76 1.17
C ARG A 168 -3.57 -15.35 1.01
N ILE A 169 -4.43 -14.38 1.25
CA ILE A 169 -4.09 -12.96 1.23
C ILE A 169 -4.21 -12.44 2.65
N MET A 170 -3.11 -11.96 3.20
CA MET A 170 -3.01 -11.45 4.57
C MET A 170 -2.73 -9.96 4.50
N GLY A 171 -3.45 -9.16 5.25
CA GLY A 171 -3.29 -7.71 5.29
C GLY A 171 -3.08 -7.18 6.69
N PHE A 172 -2.07 -6.36 6.88
CA PHE A 172 -1.81 -5.65 8.13
C PHE A 172 -2.37 -4.23 8.10
N LYS A 173 -2.88 -3.81 9.26
CA LYS A 173 -3.08 -2.39 9.54
C LYS A 173 -1.74 -1.66 9.52
N ASP A 174 -1.79 -0.34 9.25
CA ASP A 174 -0.61 0.49 9.53
C ASP A 174 -0.29 0.49 11.03
N PHE A 175 0.97 0.50 11.38
CA PHE A 175 1.44 0.46 12.77
C PHE A 175 0.85 1.58 13.63
N GLN A 176 0.57 2.74 13.05
CA GLN A 176 -0.04 3.86 13.77
C GLN A 176 -1.43 3.51 14.33
N GLU A 177 -2.20 2.65 13.68
CA GLU A 177 -3.50 2.20 14.20
C GLU A 177 -3.38 1.31 15.44
N HIS A 178 -2.22 0.71 15.64
CA HIS A 178 -1.95 -0.14 16.81
C HIS A 178 -1.44 0.64 18.03
N TYR A 179 -0.83 1.81 17.81
CA TYR A 179 -0.20 2.58 18.89
C TYR A 179 -1.11 2.80 20.11
N PRO A 180 -2.42 3.14 19.97
CA PRO A 180 -3.28 3.31 21.14
C PRO A 180 -3.38 2.08 22.04
N ASN A 181 -3.21 0.89 21.48
CA ASN A 181 -3.31 -0.36 22.23
C ASN A 181 -1.99 -0.76 22.90
N PHE A 182 -0.86 -0.39 22.28
CA PHE A 182 0.47 -0.77 22.74
C PHE A 182 1.11 0.29 23.63
N ILE A 183 0.80 1.57 23.39
CA ILE A 183 1.43 2.70 24.05
C ILE A 183 0.46 3.34 25.04
N GLN A 184 -0.15 2.55 25.91
CA GLN A 184 -0.93 3.07 27.02
C GLN A 184 -0.11 3.01 28.31
N LYS A 185 -0.40 3.97 29.23
CA LYS A 185 0.17 3.95 30.57
C LYS A 185 -0.20 2.64 31.25
N GLY A 186 0.79 1.97 31.83
CA GLY A 186 0.62 0.68 32.48
C GLY A 186 0.79 -0.53 31.55
N THR A 187 1.05 -0.34 30.25
CA THR A 187 1.42 -1.45 29.36
C THR A 187 2.91 -1.78 29.46
N LYS A 188 3.29 -3.01 29.10
CA LYS A 188 4.69 -3.44 29.09
C LYS A 188 5.57 -2.60 28.14
N TYR A 189 4.98 -1.83 27.24
CA TYR A 189 5.65 -0.99 26.23
C TYR A 189 5.66 0.50 26.59
N GLU A 190 5.19 0.88 27.79
CA GLU A 190 5.20 2.27 28.24
C GLU A 190 6.59 2.90 28.15
N HIS A 191 7.63 2.12 28.39
CA HIS A 191 9.03 2.59 28.30
C HIS A 191 9.43 3.11 26.91
N LEU A 192 8.76 2.71 25.85
CA LEU A 192 9.02 3.17 24.47
C LEU A 192 8.54 4.60 24.23
N ILE A 193 7.57 5.07 25.00
CA ILE A 193 7.07 6.46 24.92
C ILE A 193 7.99 7.42 25.67
N GLY A 194 8.62 6.94 26.73
CA GLY A 194 9.36 7.80 27.69
C GLY A 194 8.38 8.73 28.43
N ASN A 195 8.79 9.98 28.65
CA ASN A 195 7.99 11.01 29.32
C ASN A 195 7.14 11.84 28.36
N ASP A 196 6.94 11.41 27.11
CA ASP A 196 6.18 12.16 26.13
C ASP A 196 4.67 12.01 26.39
N THR A 197 4.02 13.11 26.71
CA THR A 197 2.58 13.15 27.02
C THR A 197 1.75 13.61 25.81
N ARG A 198 2.38 13.85 24.66
CA ARG A 198 1.68 14.30 23.45
C ARG A 198 0.79 13.18 22.90
N PRO A 199 -0.36 13.53 22.32
CA PRO A 199 -1.21 12.54 21.71
C PRO A 199 -0.51 11.88 20.50
N LEU A 200 -0.71 10.58 20.33
CA LEU A 200 -0.37 9.90 19.10
C LEU A 200 -1.16 10.52 17.92
N PRO A 201 -0.58 10.71 16.75
CA PRO A 201 0.73 10.24 16.25
C PRO A 201 1.87 11.28 16.36
N VAL A 202 1.78 12.23 17.29
CA VAL A 202 2.72 13.36 17.40
C VAL A 202 3.98 13.00 18.21
N ILE A 203 4.02 11.82 18.82
CA ILE A 203 5.18 11.37 19.60
C ILE A 203 6.38 11.19 18.67
N ILE A 204 7.41 12.00 18.89
CA ILE A 204 8.70 11.87 18.21
C ILE A 204 9.53 10.84 18.97
N MET A 205 9.63 9.64 18.42
CA MET A 205 10.50 8.60 18.94
C MET A 205 11.86 8.64 18.25
N SER A 206 12.90 8.17 18.93
CA SER A 206 14.15 7.84 18.25
C SER A 206 13.89 6.73 17.23
N LYS A 207 14.71 6.67 16.17
CA LYS A 207 14.59 5.63 15.13
C LYS A 207 14.59 4.21 15.73
N ASP A 208 15.44 3.97 16.73
CA ASP A 208 15.57 2.65 17.35
C ASP A 208 14.31 2.25 18.12
N ARG A 209 13.76 3.15 18.92
CA ARG A 209 12.50 2.90 19.65
C ARG A 209 11.32 2.71 18.71
N TYR A 210 11.28 3.47 17.63
CA TYR A 210 10.25 3.33 16.61
C TYR A 210 10.34 1.97 15.92
N THR A 211 11.54 1.51 15.58
CA THR A 211 11.76 0.19 14.98
C THR A 211 11.39 -0.93 15.96
N GLU A 212 11.81 -0.83 17.21
CA GLU A 212 11.48 -1.81 18.26
C GLU A 212 9.96 -1.94 18.43
N LEU A 213 9.25 -0.81 18.60
CA LEU A 213 7.80 -0.82 18.75
C LEU A 213 7.08 -1.46 17.55
N ASN A 214 7.46 -1.09 16.34
CA ASN A 214 6.83 -1.62 15.14
C ASN A 214 7.14 -3.11 14.94
N THR A 215 8.32 -3.58 15.30
CA THR A 215 8.65 -5.01 15.29
C THR A 215 7.77 -5.78 16.27
N VAL A 216 7.54 -5.23 17.45
CA VAL A 216 6.63 -5.84 18.44
C VAL A 216 5.20 -5.90 17.92
N ILE A 217 4.69 -4.78 17.37
CA ILE A 217 3.35 -4.71 16.79
C ILE A 217 3.19 -5.75 15.68
N LEU A 218 4.15 -5.82 14.78
CA LEU A 218 4.16 -6.80 13.69
C LEU A 218 4.06 -8.23 14.23
N ASN A 219 4.89 -8.59 15.20
CA ASN A 219 4.90 -9.92 15.79
C ASN A 219 3.57 -10.28 16.46
N GLU A 220 2.94 -9.34 17.17
CA GLU A 220 1.63 -9.57 17.80
C GLU A 220 0.51 -9.68 16.76
N SER A 221 0.51 -8.84 15.73
CA SER A 221 -0.46 -8.92 14.64
C SER A 221 -0.33 -10.23 13.87
N MET A 222 0.90 -10.71 13.66
CA MET A 222 1.16 -12.00 13.01
C MET A 222 0.59 -13.16 13.77
N LYS A 223 0.77 -13.20 15.10
CA LYS A 223 0.20 -14.27 15.93
C LYS A 223 -1.32 -14.37 15.80
N ALA A 224 -1.99 -13.25 15.56
CA ALA A 224 -3.44 -13.22 15.44
C ALA A 224 -3.97 -13.85 14.13
N ILE A 225 -3.16 -13.86 13.06
CA ILE A 225 -3.60 -14.30 11.72
C ILE A 225 -2.84 -15.52 11.20
N GLU A 226 -1.84 -15.98 11.92
CA GLU A 226 -0.98 -17.09 11.51
C GLU A 226 -1.73 -18.45 11.57
N ASN A 227 -1.60 -19.23 10.50
CA ASN A 227 -1.91 -20.65 10.52
C ASN A 227 -0.72 -21.42 9.90
N PRO A 228 0.16 -21.99 10.74
CA PRO A 228 1.45 -22.48 10.31
C PRO A 228 1.45 -23.79 9.49
N GLU A 229 0.32 -24.47 9.39
CA GLU A 229 0.28 -25.87 8.94
C GLU A 229 -0.17 -26.09 7.50
N ASP A 230 -0.52 -25.04 6.74
CA ASP A 230 -1.00 -25.24 5.38
C ASP A 230 0.01 -24.85 4.30
N GLU A 231 -0.16 -25.46 3.13
CA GLU A 231 0.71 -25.29 1.95
C GLU A 231 0.22 -24.18 0.98
N ASN A 232 -0.74 -23.34 1.39
CA ASN A 232 -1.28 -22.29 0.53
C ASN A 232 -0.21 -21.24 0.19
N ILE A 233 -0.23 -20.78 -1.05
CA ILE A 233 0.58 -19.63 -1.46
C ILE A 233 0.07 -18.41 -0.69
N THR A 234 0.91 -17.84 0.15
CA THR A 234 0.53 -16.70 1.00
C THR A 234 1.12 -15.40 0.46
N LEU A 235 0.26 -14.43 0.22
CA LEU A 235 0.60 -13.05 -0.16
C LEU A 235 0.42 -12.17 1.08
N LEU A 236 1.49 -11.58 1.56
CA LEU A 236 1.48 -10.66 2.68
C LEU A 236 1.42 -9.22 2.15
N LEU A 237 0.34 -8.51 2.45
CA LEU A 237 0.17 -7.10 2.14
C LEU A 237 0.64 -6.25 3.32
N ALA A 238 1.61 -5.39 3.06
CA ALA A 238 2.14 -4.44 4.02
C ALA A 238 2.40 -3.09 3.35
N HIS A 239 2.11 -1.99 4.03
CA HIS A 239 2.36 -0.66 3.45
C HIS A 239 3.81 -0.21 3.65
N ARG A 240 4.41 -0.56 4.80
CA ARG A 240 5.71 -0.05 5.26
C ARG A 240 6.88 -0.87 4.72
N ALA A 241 7.49 -0.42 3.63
CA ALA A 241 8.66 -1.07 3.02
C ALA A 241 9.90 -1.07 3.93
N GLU A 242 10.02 -0.11 4.84
CA GLU A 242 11.13 0.01 5.78
C GLU A 242 11.25 -1.15 6.79
N TYR A 243 10.23 -2.00 6.90
CA TYR A 243 10.23 -3.19 7.77
C TYR A 243 10.40 -4.51 7.01
N VAL A 244 10.92 -4.45 5.78
CA VAL A 244 11.12 -5.64 4.93
C VAL A 244 11.92 -6.73 5.62
N ASP A 245 12.93 -6.38 6.43
CA ASP A 245 13.72 -7.35 7.19
C ASP A 245 12.87 -8.08 8.24
N ALA A 246 12.00 -7.35 8.96
CA ALA A 246 11.08 -7.94 9.92
C ALA A 246 10.04 -8.84 9.22
N TYR A 247 9.52 -8.46 8.05
CA TYR A 247 8.67 -9.33 7.25
C TYR A 247 9.40 -10.57 6.75
N GLY A 248 10.69 -10.46 6.41
CA GLY A 248 11.54 -11.56 5.97
C GLY A 248 11.84 -12.60 7.04
N GLU A 249 11.85 -12.21 8.32
CA GLU A 249 11.95 -13.14 9.45
C GLU A 249 10.72 -14.05 9.59
N LEU A 250 9.60 -13.64 9.02
CA LEU A 250 8.36 -14.39 8.95
C LEU A 250 8.44 -15.48 7.86
N ARG A 251 9.45 -16.32 7.86
CA ARG A 251 9.90 -17.29 6.84
C ARG A 251 8.84 -18.17 6.18
N LYS A 252 7.56 -17.94 6.45
CA LYS A 252 6.42 -18.75 6.01
C LYS A 252 5.66 -18.14 4.84
N TYR A 253 6.04 -16.94 4.39
CA TYR A 253 5.34 -16.24 3.31
C TYR A 253 6.11 -16.37 2.02
N TRP A 254 5.38 -16.68 0.97
CA TRP A 254 5.95 -16.78 -0.37
C TRP A 254 6.27 -15.41 -0.95
N PHE A 255 5.43 -14.39 -0.63
CA PHE A 255 5.60 -13.03 -1.15
C PHE A 255 5.16 -11.99 -0.12
N CYS A 256 6.01 -11.01 0.12
CA CYS A 256 5.67 -9.77 0.79
C CYS A 256 5.51 -8.66 -0.25
N ILE A 257 4.32 -8.07 -0.30
CA ILE A 257 3.95 -7.01 -1.25
C ILE A 257 3.83 -5.72 -0.48
N TYR A 258 4.77 -4.81 -0.72
CA TYR A 258 4.84 -3.53 -0.05
C TYR A 258 5.12 -2.41 -1.06
N ARG A 259 4.83 -1.20 -0.68
CA ARG A 259 5.02 0.09 -1.33
C ARG A 259 5.90 0.09 -2.59
N THR A 260 5.37 -0.36 -3.73
CA THR A 260 5.93 -0.18 -5.07
C THR A 260 4.83 -0.43 -6.10
N CYS A 261 4.71 0.41 -7.12
CA CYS A 261 3.80 0.13 -8.24
C CYS A 261 4.41 -0.95 -9.13
N THR A 262 4.03 -2.20 -8.94
CA THR A 262 4.59 -3.33 -9.71
C THR A 262 3.51 -4.30 -10.16
N TRP A 263 3.72 -4.91 -11.34
CA TRP A 263 2.96 -6.05 -11.81
C TRP A 263 3.68 -7.33 -11.45
N TRP A 264 2.97 -8.26 -10.85
CA TRP A 264 3.47 -9.59 -10.54
C TRP A 264 2.75 -10.64 -11.38
N THR A 265 3.50 -11.53 -12.01
CA THR A 265 3.00 -12.78 -12.58
C THR A 265 3.68 -13.91 -11.83
N ILE A 266 2.88 -14.77 -11.26
CA ILE A 266 3.32 -15.93 -10.46
C ILE A 266 3.00 -17.22 -11.23
#